data_c56a54fb9d6fecae8a6fd279005702a3
#
_entry.id   c56a54fb9d6fecae8a6fd279005702a3
#
_cell.length_a   1.000
_cell.length_b   1.000
_cell.length_c   1.000
_cell.angle_alpha   90.00
_cell.angle_beta   90.00
_cell.angle_gamma   90.00
#
_symmetry.space_group_name_H-M   'P 1'
#
loop_
_entity.id
_entity.type
_entity.pdbx_description
1 polymer ?
#
loop_
_entity_poly.entity_id
_entity_poly.type
_entity_poly.pdbx_seq_one_letter_code
_entity_poly.pdbx_strand_id
1 'polypeptide(L)'
;VLISSSLDSSDATYKKYIAGDISINEFIKYAISKSWINISALQIDNQYITSDETYKVIVNYILDFIDNNASFSKLIFKYKINDGTINGCEICMLLYDQGVLEKDRDWYNKLSTYTSTESYNFIISQIKKLNITPAQIALDPCSGSVVVTNPNNGKVLAMVTYPSYDNNMLSGSVDADYWAKLVDDLSSPLYNRATQGLSAPGSTFKMVTAMTALENNTITRYRTIVDKGEFDKISPHPKCWIYPSAHGSLNVMQAIAQSCNGFFYEVGYELGTTSSGKYDSATGLKKLEVYAKELGLDMKSGVEITESDPKFSTESAVHSAIGQGSH
;
A
#
# COMPACT_ATOMS: atom_id res chain seq x y z
N VAL A 1 6.45 -27.65 -1.35
CA VAL A 1 6.71 -28.76 -0.41
C VAL A 1 6.77 -30.10 -1.11
N LEU A 2 5.86 -30.42 -2.04
CA LEU A 2 5.86 -31.71 -2.78
C LEU A 2 6.83 -31.77 -3.95
N ILE A 3 7.18 -30.63 -4.55
CA ILE A 3 8.10 -30.59 -5.69
C ILE A 3 9.53 -30.65 -5.17
N SER A 4 10.30 -31.65 -5.64
CA SER A 4 11.69 -31.79 -5.29
C SER A 4 12.55 -30.74 -6.03
N SER A 5 13.75 -30.47 -5.48
CA SER A 5 14.74 -29.62 -6.15
C SER A 5 15.27 -30.19 -7.49
N SER A 6 14.85 -31.41 -7.83
CA SER A 6 15.19 -32.10 -9.08
C SER A 6 14.26 -31.77 -10.25
N LEU A 7 13.26 -30.92 -10.08
CA LEU A 7 12.39 -30.48 -11.18
C LEU A 7 13.24 -29.78 -12.26
N ASP A 8 13.22 -30.36 -13.46
CA ASP A 8 13.88 -29.78 -14.62
C ASP A 8 12.90 -28.91 -15.42
N SER A 9 13.04 -27.60 -15.30
CA SER A 9 12.21 -26.63 -16.05
C SER A 9 12.49 -26.61 -17.56
N SER A 10 13.57 -27.26 -18.01
CA SER A 10 13.90 -27.38 -19.44
C SER A 10 13.21 -28.59 -20.11
N ASP A 11 12.65 -29.50 -19.31
CA ASP A 11 11.98 -30.72 -19.79
C ASP A 11 10.81 -30.42 -20.73
N ALA A 12 10.68 -31.22 -21.78
CA ALA A 12 9.67 -31.07 -22.82
C ALA A 12 8.23 -31.25 -22.28
N THR A 13 8.02 -32.16 -21.35
CA THR A 13 6.71 -32.43 -20.76
C THR A 13 6.33 -31.30 -19.76
N TYR A 14 7.29 -30.78 -18.99
CA TYR A 14 7.07 -29.61 -18.16
C TYR A 14 6.64 -28.40 -19.00
N LYS A 15 7.32 -28.15 -20.11
CA LYS A 15 6.96 -27.05 -21.04
C LYS A 15 5.56 -27.22 -21.63
N LYS A 16 5.17 -28.45 -22.02
CA LYS A 16 3.80 -28.74 -22.48
C LYS A 16 2.76 -28.45 -21.39
N TYR A 17 3.06 -28.78 -20.13
CA TYR A 17 2.16 -28.49 -19.01
C TYR A 17 2.00 -26.97 -18.81
N ILE A 18 3.10 -26.22 -18.82
CA ILE A 18 3.06 -24.75 -18.68
C ILE A 18 2.34 -24.10 -19.86
N ALA A 19 2.44 -24.66 -21.05
CA ALA A 19 1.71 -24.20 -22.24
C ALA A 19 0.21 -24.59 -22.24
N GLY A 20 -0.23 -25.48 -21.33
CA GLY A 20 -1.60 -25.97 -21.27
C GLY A 20 -1.90 -27.10 -22.23
N ASP A 21 -0.89 -27.70 -22.89
CA ASP A 21 -1.02 -28.74 -23.89
C ASP A 21 -1.30 -30.12 -23.29
N ILE A 22 -1.05 -30.31 -22.01
CA ILE A 22 -1.34 -31.52 -21.25
C ILE A 22 -2.05 -31.18 -19.93
N SER A 23 -2.86 -32.13 -19.46
CA SER A 23 -3.58 -31.99 -18.19
C SER A 23 -2.64 -32.07 -16.98
N ILE A 24 -3.08 -31.53 -15.85
CA ILE A 24 -2.38 -31.68 -14.57
C ILE A 24 -2.22 -33.14 -14.15
N ASN A 25 -3.20 -34.00 -14.48
CA ASN A 25 -3.14 -35.42 -14.21
C ASN A 25 -1.98 -36.08 -14.96
N GLU A 26 -1.87 -35.84 -16.26
CA GLU A 26 -0.76 -36.35 -17.09
C GLU A 26 0.58 -35.84 -16.60
N PHE A 27 0.66 -34.56 -16.22
CA PHE A 27 1.88 -33.98 -15.69
C PHE A 27 2.28 -34.60 -14.34
N ILE A 28 1.35 -34.80 -13.40
CA ILE A 28 1.65 -35.40 -12.09
C ILE A 28 2.14 -36.85 -12.27
N LYS A 29 1.50 -37.65 -13.12
CA LYS A 29 1.94 -39.01 -13.42
C LYS A 29 3.36 -39.06 -14.00
N TYR A 30 3.67 -38.12 -14.90
CA TYR A 30 5.01 -37.95 -15.42
C TYR A 30 6.02 -37.51 -14.35
N ALA A 31 5.68 -36.55 -13.53
CA ALA A 31 6.52 -36.05 -12.46
C ALA A 31 6.85 -37.11 -11.40
N ILE A 32 5.88 -38.03 -11.11
CA ILE A 32 6.11 -39.19 -10.27
C ILE A 32 7.16 -40.11 -10.90
N SER A 33 7.02 -40.43 -12.20
CA SER A 33 7.95 -41.31 -12.91
C SER A 33 9.38 -40.73 -12.98
N LYS A 34 9.52 -39.42 -12.88
CA LYS A 34 10.82 -38.68 -12.86
C LYS A 34 11.34 -38.42 -11.47
N SER A 35 10.66 -38.88 -10.42
CA SER A 35 11.01 -38.59 -9.02
C SER A 35 11.07 -37.08 -8.70
N TRP A 36 10.27 -36.28 -9.41
CA TRP A 36 10.15 -34.85 -9.17
C TRP A 36 9.22 -34.54 -7.99
N ILE A 37 8.43 -35.52 -7.57
CA ILE A 37 7.56 -35.40 -6.42
C ILE A 37 8.17 -36.14 -5.24
N ASN A 38 8.29 -35.43 -4.11
CA ASN A 38 8.79 -36.02 -2.86
C ASN A 38 7.70 -36.88 -2.21
N ILE A 39 7.68 -38.17 -2.55
CA ILE A 39 6.71 -39.14 -2.04
C ILE A 39 6.87 -39.37 -0.53
N SER A 40 8.07 -39.21 0.01
CA SER A 40 8.32 -39.39 1.45
C SER A 40 7.54 -38.41 2.33
N ALA A 41 7.13 -37.27 1.77
CA ALA A 41 6.31 -36.28 2.47
C ALA A 41 4.82 -36.70 2.56
N LEU A 42 4.40 -37.74 1.87
CA LEU A 42 3.02 -38.17 1.78
C LEU A 42 2.60 -39.25 2.77
N GLN A 43 3.47 -39.66 3.70
CA GLN A 43 3.22 -40.69 4.73
C GLN A 43 2.57 -41.97 4.16
N ILE A 44 3.15 -42.52 3.11
CA ILE A 44 2.64 -43.72 2.46
C ILE A 44 3.17 -44.94 3.21
N ASP A 45 2.29 -45.66 3.89
CA ASP A 45 2.64 -46.83 4.72
C ASP A 45 3.00 -48.09 3.93
N ASN A 46 2.70 -48.16 2.63
CA ASN A 46 2.93 -49.31 1.78
C ASN A 46 4.10 -49.14 0.82
N GLN A 47 5.05 -50.06 0.83
CA GLN A 47 6.22 -50.08 -0.08
C GLN A 47 5.89 -50.35 -1.55
N TYR A 48 4.68 -50.81 -1.87
CA TYR A 48 4.23 -51.17 -3.22
C TYR A 48 2.89 -50.50 -3.52
N ILE A 49 2.91 -49.29 -4.07
CA ILE A 49 1.72 -48.63 -4.58
C ILE A 49 1.85 -48.36 -6.09
N THR A 50 0.74 -48.47 -6.80
CA THR A 50 0.66 -48.16 -8.22
C THR A 50 0.72 -46.62 -8.44
N SER A 51 1.05 -46.21 -9.68
CA SER A 51 1.05 -44.78 -10.04
C SER A 51 -0.35 -44.15 -9.86
N ASP A 52 -1.42 -44.88 -10.02
CA ASP A 52 -2.79 -44.39 -9.85
C ASP A 52 -3.15 -44.21 -8.36
N GLU A 53 -2.67 -45.11 -7.50
CA GLU A 53 -2.82 -44.97 -6.04
C GLU A 53 -1.99 -43.78 -5.52
N THR A 54 -0.74 -43.63 -5.98
CA THR A 54 0.10 -42.48 -5.67
C THR A 54 -0.57 -41.16 -6.10
N TYR A 55 -1.18 -41.15 -7.29
CA TYR A 55 -1.93 -39.99 -7.77
C TYR A 55 -3.09 -39.64 -6.83
N LYS A 56 -3.87 -40.60 -6.37
CA LYS A 56 -4.98 -40.37 -5.42
C LYS A 56 -4.48 -39.80 -4.10
N VAL A 57 -3.37 -40.33 -3.56
CA VAL A 57 -2.76 -39.80 -2.33
C VAL A 57 -2.31 -38.36 -2.52
N ILE A 58 -1.67 -38.02 -3.65
CA ILE A 58 -1.28 -36.65 -3.97
C ILE A 58 -2.47 -35.71 -4.07
N VAL A 59 -3.54 -36.16 -4.75
CA VAL A 59 -4.78 -35.37 -4.86
C VAL A 59 -5.37 -35.10 -3.49
N ASN A 60 -5.49 -36.10 -2.63
CA ASN A 60 -6.00 -35.92 -1.27
C ASN A 60 -5.12 -34.97 -0.45
N TYR A 61 -3.79 -35.09 -0.52
CA TYR A 61 -2.86 -34.19 0.14
C TYR A 61 -3.03 -32.74 -0.35
N ILE A 62 -3.20 -32.53 -1.66
CA ILE A 62 -3.45 -31.20 -2.23
C ILE A 62 -4.79 -30.65 -1.73
N LEU A 63 -5.85 -31.48 -1.70
CA LEU A 63 -7.16 -31.04 -1.21
C LEU A 63 -7.10 -30.66 0.26
N ASP A 64 -6.48 -31.48 1.10
CA ASP A 64 -6.29 -31.20 2.53
C ASP A 64 -5.45 -29.93 2.74
N PHE A 65 -4.40 -29.74 1.94
CA PHE A 65 -3.58 -28.53 1.99
C PHE A 65 -4.38 -27.28 1.59
N ILE A 66 -5.22 -27.38 0.55
CA ILE A 66 -6.07 -26.28 0.07
C ILE A 66 -7.13 -25.93 1.10
N ASP A 67 -7.80 -26.94 1.69
CA ASP A 67 -8.85 -26.75 2.69
C ASP A 67 -8.33 -26.06 3.96
N ASN A 68 -7.08 -26.32 4.32
CA ASN A 68 -6.43 -25.71 5.47
C ASN A 68 -5.61 -24.44 5.12
N ASN A 69 -5.64 -23.99 3.86
CA ASN A 69 -4.85 -22.82 3.42
C ASN A 69 -5.69 -21.54 3.43
N ALA A 70 -5.46 -20.70 4.46
CA ALA A 70 -6.19 -19.44 4.60
C ALA A 70 -6.07 -18.50 3.39
N SER A 71 -4.93 -18.50 2.69
CA SER A 71 -4.74 -17.65 1.50
C SER A 71 -5.58 -18.14 0.33
N PHE A 72 -5.70 -19.48 0.15
CA PHE A 72 -6.56 -20.07 -0.86
C PHE A 72 -8.04 -19.79 -0.55
N SER A 73 -8.45 -20.00 0.69
CA SER A 73 -9.82 -19.68 1.15
C SER A 73 -10.19 -18.23 0.90
N LYS A 74 -9.29 -17.29 1.23
CA LYS A 74 -9.47 -15.85 0.92
C LYS A 74 -9.64 -15.59 -0.58
N LEU A 75 -8.89 -16.29 -1.43
CA LEU A 75 -8.99 -16.15 -2.88
C LEU A 75 -10.34 -16.66 -3.40
N ILE A 76 -10.81 -17.83 -2.92
CA ILE A 76 -12.12 -18.37 -3.25
C ILE A 76 -13.24 -17.41 -2.82
N PHE A 77 -13.19 -16.89 -1.59
CA PHE A 77 -14.17 -15.90 -1.12
C PHE A 77 -14.16 -14.64 -1.99
N LYS A 78 -12.98 -14.15 -2.37
CA LYS A 78 -12.86 -12.99 -3.28
C LYS A 78 -13.57 -13.26 -4.63
N TYR A 79 -13.38 -14.45 -5.22
CA TYR A 79 -14.06 -14.79 -6.46
C TYR A 79 -15.57 -14.88 -6.28
N LYS A 80 -16.05 -15.53 -5.22
CA LYS A 80 -17.49 -15.67 -4.93
C LYS A 80 -18.18 -14.33 -4.64
N ILE A 81 -17.46 -13.36 -4.06
CA ILE A 81 -17.96 -12.01 -3.88
C ILE A 81 -18.02 -11.27 -5.22
N ASN A 82 -16.97 -11.40 -6.04
CA ASN A 82 -16.88 -10.70 -7.33
C ASN A 82 -17.90 -11.21 -8.36
N ASP A 83 -18.23 -12.50 -8.34
CA ASP A 83 -19.22 -13.10 -9.23
C ASP A 83 -20.67 -13.01 -8.69
N GLY A 84 -20.84 -12.44 -7.49
CA GLY A 84 -22.14 -12.24 -6.86
C GLY A 84 -22.74 -13.47 -6.19
N THR A 85 -22.00 -14.59 -6.10
CA THR A 85 -22.44 -15.80 -5.38
C THR A 85 -22.59 -15.54 -3.89
N ILE A 86 -21.76 -14.65 -3.33
CA ILE A 86 -21.88 -14.14 -1.97
C ILE A 86 -22.19 -12.65 -2.05
N ASN A 87 -23.33 -12.25 -1.53
CA ASN A 87 -23.75 -10.86 -1.55
C ASN A 87 -23.35 -10.09 -0.28
N GLY A 88 -23.42 -8.76 -0.35
CA GLY A 88 -23.00 -7.88 0.75
C GLY A 88 -23.76 -8.08 2.06
N CYS A 89 -25.04 -8.49 2.00
CA CYS A 89 -25.82 -8.76 3.22
C CYS A 89 -25.36 -10.04 3.90
N GLU A 90 -25.04 -11.09 3.15
CA GLU A 90 -24.48 -12.32 3.71
C GLU A 90 -23.14 -12.05 4.41
N ILE A 91 -22.28 -11.21 3.81
CA ILE A 91 -21.03 -10.79 4.46
C ILE A 91 -21.31 -10.05 5.76
N CYS A 92 -22.28 -9.14 5.77
CA CYS A 92 -22.68 -8.42 6.99
C CYS A 92 -23.23 -9.37 8.07
N MET A 93 -23.99 -10.39 7.69
CA MET A 93 -24.51 -11.38 8.62
C MET A 93 -23.40 -12.25 9.24
N LEU A 94 -22.34 -12.55 8.49
CA LEU A 94 -21.17 -13.26 9.01
C LEU A 94 -20.50 -12.52 10.18
N LEU A 95 -20.55 -11.18 10.24
CA LEU A 95 -20.00 -10.41 11.36
C LEU A 95 -20.72 -10.73 12.68
N TYR A 96 -22.00 -11.06 12.63
CA TYR A 96 -22.75 -11.54 13.79
C TYR A 96 -22.41 -12.99 14.14
N ASP A 97 -22.33 -13.85 13.12
CA ASP A 97 -22.07 -15.28 13.32
C ASP A 97 -20.65 -15.54 13.86
N GLN A 98 -19.70 -14.69 13.47
CA GLN A 98 -18.30 -14.74 13.96
C GLN A 98 -18.12 -13.99 15.29
N GLY A 99 -19.16 -13.41 15.87
CA GLY A 99 -19.07 -12.67 17.13
C GLY A 99 -18.28 -11.36 17.06
N VAL A 100 -18.02 -10.85 15.84
CA VAL A 100 -17.38 -9.53 15.66
C VAL A 100 -18.31 -8.41 16.13
N LEU A 101 -19.60 -8.60 15.97
CA LEU A 101 -20.65 -7.69 16.42
C LEU A 101 -21.67 -8.41 17.28
N GLU A 102 -22.20 -7.69 18.28
CA GLU A 102 -23.38 -8.15 19.03
C GLU A 102 -24.60 -8.14 18.11
N LYS A 103 -25.40 -9.22 18.16
CA LYS A 103 -26.51 -9.43 17.24
C LYS A 103 -27.63 -8.42 17.49
N ASP A 104 -27.80 -7.51 16.55
CA ASP A 104 -28.90 -6.54 16.48
C ASP A 104 -30.03 -7.13 15.61
N ARG A 105 -31.18 -7.35 16.24
CA ARG A 105 -32.33 -7.99 15.59
C ARG A 105 -32.93 -7.16 14.45
N ASP A 106 -32.90 -5.83 14.58
CA ASP A 106 -33.48 -4.94 13.57
C ASP A 106 -32.59 -4.90 12.33
N TRP A 107 -31.28 -4.83 12.52
CA TRP A 107 -30.33 -4.92 11.41
C TRP A 107 -30.32 -6.31 10.77
N TYR A 108 -30.40 -7.38 11.57
CA TYR A 108 -30.45 -8.73 11.03
C TYR A 108 -31.66 -8.92 10.09
N ASN A 109 -32.83 -8.42 10.49
CA ASN A 109 -34.04 -8.47 9.66
C ASN A 109 -33.89 -7.66 8.37
N LYS A 110 -33.27 -6.47 8.41
CA LYS A 110 -33.00 -5.66 7.22
C LYS A 110 -32.03 -6.34 6.28
N LEU A 111 -30.94 -6.91 6.80
CA LEU A 111 -29.96 -7.64 6.00
C LEU A 111 -30.57 -8.88 5.34
N SER A 112 -31.58 -9.51 5.92
CA SER A 112 -32.31 -10.65 5.32
C SER A 112 -33.09 -10.26 4.06
N THR A 113 -33.19 -8.99 3.70
CA THR A 113 -33.78 -8.55 2.42
C THR A 113 -32.81 -8.68 1.24
N TYR A 114 -31.53 -8.91 1.51
CA TYR A 114 -30.45 -9.08 0.53
C TYR A 114 -30.29 -7.92 -0.46
N THR A 115 -30.57 -6.71 -0.01
CA THR A 115 -30.36 -5.51 -0.84
C THR A 115 -28.97 -4.91 -0.62
N SER A 116 -28.32 -4.46 -1.69
CA SER A 116 -27.02 -3.78 -1.63
C SER A 116 -27.09 -2.48 -0.81
N THR A 117 -28.24 -1.81 -0.81
CA THR A 117 -28.46 -0.59 -0.03
C THR A 117 -28.41 -0.88 1.47
N GLU A 118 -29.03 -1.96 1.93
CA GLU A 118 -29.05 -2.31 3.36
C GLU A 118 -27.66 -2.76 3.85
N SER A 119 -26.92 -3.52 3.05
CA SER A 119 -25.54 -3.89 3.42
C SER A 119 -24.63 -2.66 3.50
N TYR A 120 -24.74 -1.73 2.56
CA TYR A 120 -23.99 -0.48 2.60
C TYR A 120 -24.33 0.36 3.83
N ASN A 121 -25.63 0.57 4.10
CA ASN A 121 -26.10 1.35 5.25
C ASN A 121 -25.68 0.72 6.56
N PHE A 122 -25.73 -0.61 6.66
CA PHE A 122 -25.24 -1.36 7.81
C PHE A 122 -23.76 -1.09 8.08
N ILE A 123 -22.89 -1.33 7.09
CA ILE A 123 -21.44 -1.13 7.23
C ILE A 123 -21.11 0.31 7.64
N ILE A 124 -21.71 1.30 6.96
CA ILE A 124 -21.50 2.71 7.30
C ILE A 124 -21.96 3.02 8.74
N SER A 125 -23.10 2.45 9.16
CA SER A 125 -23.59 2.61 10.53
C SER A 125 -22.62 2.02 11.56
N GLN A 126 -22.09 0.83 11.32
CA GLN A 126 -21.16 0.16 12.24
C GLN A 126 -19.81 0.89 12.33
N ILE A 127 -19.29 1.37 11.19
CA ILE A 127 -18.06 2.19 11.16
C ILE A 127 -18.26 3.50 11.93
N LYS A 128 -19.40 4.21 11.71
CA LYS A 128 -19.71 5.46 12.42
C LYS A 128 -19.84 5.27 13.92
N LYS A 129 -20.30 4.11 14.36
CA LYS A 129 -20.41 3.73 15.78
C LYS A 129 -19.09 3.20 16.36
N LEU A 130 -18.04 3.09 15.54
CA LEU A 130 -16.74 2.47 15.89
C LEU A 130 -16.84 1.01 16.35
N ASN A 131 -17.88 0.30 15.93
CA ASN A 131 -18.06 -1.11 16.25
C ASN A 131 -17.21 -2.03 15.38
N ILE A 132 -16.89 -1.59 14.17
CA ILE A 132 -15.96 -2.28 13.23
C ILE A 132 -14.99 -1.28 12.62
N THR A 133 -13.81 -1.78 12.29
CA THR A 133 -12.83 -1.04 11.50
C THR A 133 -12.89 -1.44 10.03
N PRO A 134 -12.46 -0.60 9.10
CA PRO A 134 -12.34 -1.00 7.69
C PRO A 134 -11.50 -2.26 7.47
N ALA A 135 -10.44 -2.47 8.27
CA ALA A 135 -9.59 -3.65 8.19
C ALA A 135 -10.33 -4.96 8.48
N GLN A 136 -11.27 -4.96 9.44
CA GLN A 136 -12.06 -6.16 9.79
C GLN A 136 -12.99 -6.62 8.68
N ILE A 137 -13.31 -5.76 7.73
CA ILE A 137 -14.15 -6.08 6.56
C ILE A 137 -13.33 -6.17 5.26
N ALA A 138 -12.04 -6.48 5.38
CA ALA A 138 -11.08 -6.66 4.27
C ALA A 138 -10.98 -5.45 3.32
N LEU A 139 -11.37 -4.27 3.74
CA LEU A 139 -11.03 -3.04 3.06
C LEU A 139 -9.58 -2.69 3.39
N ASP A 140 -8.86 -2.16 2.41
CA ASP A 140 -7.54 -1.60 2.68
C ASP A 140 -7.66 -0.58 3.81
N PRO A 141 -6.97 -0.78 4.93
CA PRO A 141 -7.15 0.09 6.07
C PRO A 141 -6.65 1.49 5.71
N CYS A 142 -7.58 2.44 5.66
CA CYS A 142 -7.17 3.84 5.66
C CYS A 142 -6.33 4.06 6.92
N SER A 143 -5.14 4.59 6.74
CA SER A 143 -4.26 4.91 7.86
C SER A 143 -3.86 6.38 7.80
N GLY A 144 -3.55 6.94 8.96
CA GLY A 144 -3.14 8.33 9.02
C GLY A 144 -2.62 8.72 10.39
N SER A 145 -2.15 9.94 10.49
CA SER A 145 -1.74 10.52 11.76
C SER A 145 -2.07 12.00 11.80
N VAL A 146 -2.24 12.51 13.01
CA VAL A 146 -2.45 13.94 13.26
C VAL A 146 -1.49 14.35 14.37
N VAL A 147 -0.74 15.42 14.14
CA VAL A 147 0.11 16.04 15.14
C VAL A 147 -0.32 17.51 15.28
N VAL A 148 -0.61 17.92 16.49
CA VAL A 148 -0.97 19.31 16.83
C VAL A 148 0.14 19.88 17.69
N THR A 149 0.74 20.97 17.22
CA THR A 149 1.83 21.65 17.94
C THR A 149 1.47 23.11 18.25
N ASN A 150 2.05 23.62 19.31
CA ASN A 150 1.99 25.05 19.60
C ASN A 150 3.17 25.75 18.90
N PRO A 151 2.93 26.62 17.89
CA PRO A 151 4.00 27.22 17.11
C PRO A 151 4.85 28.21 17.92
N ASN A 152 4.37 28.71 19.06
CA ASN A 152 5.12 29.67 19.88
C ASN A 152 6.21 29.04 20.75
N ASN A 153 6.11 27.74 21.03
CA ASN A 153 7.03 27.07 21.96
C ASN A 153 7.38 25.62 21.56
N GLY A 154 6.90 25.16 20.40
CA GLY A 154 7.17 23.81 19.88
C GLY A 154 6.51 22.66 20.61
N LYS A 155 5.71 22.92 21.66
CA LYS A 155 5.07 21.82 22.42
C LYS A 155 4.09 21.04 21.56
N VAL A 156 4.17 19.72 21.64
CA VAL A 156 3.18 18.80 21.06
C VAL A 156 1.94 18.79 21.97
N LEU A 157 0.80 19.21 21.46
CA LEU A 157 -0.47 19.26 22.17
C LEU A 157 -1.29 17.98 21.98
N ALA A 158 -1.19 17.37 20.81
CA ALA A 158 -1.78 16.07 20.51
C ALA A 158 -0.97 15.34 19.44
N MET A 159 -0.90 14.03 19.56
CA MET A 159 -0.29 13.14 18.58
C MET A 159 -1.15 11.88 18.48
N VAL A 160 -1.72 11.63 17.31
CA VAL A 160 -2.65 10.53 17.07
C VAL A 160 -2.22 9.73 15.87
N THR A 161 -2.24 8.43 15.99
CA THR A 161 -2.03 7.46 14.91
C THR A 161 -3.31 6.64 14.73
N TYR A 162 -3.72 6.41 13.49
CA TYR A 162 -4.83 5.52 13.15
C TYR A 162 -4.38 4.51 12.08
N PRO A 163 -4.71 3.23 12.15
CA PRO A 163 -5.31 2.55 13.30
C PRO A 163 -4.40 2.58 14.53
N SER A 164 -5.01 2.45 15.70
CA SER A 164 -4.35 2.45 17.00
C SER A 164 -4.77 1.23 17.82
N TYR A 165 -4.34 1.15 19.03
CA TYR A 165 -4.62 0.05 19.95
C TYR A 165 -5.03 0.58 21.33
N ASP A 166 -5.68 -0.29 22.13
CA ASP A 166 -6.05 0.04 23.50
C ASP A 166 -4.85 -0.19 24.44
N ASN A 167 -4.30 0.92 24.96
CA ASN A 167 -3.18 0.89 25.88
C ASN A 167 -3.49 0.12 27.20
N ASN A 168 -4.76 0.07 27.62
CA ASN A 168 -5.14 -0.61 28.85
C ASN A 168 -4.91 -2.13 28.73
N MET A 169 -5.10 -2.70 27.54
CA MET A 169 -4.85 -4.12 27.27
C MET A 169 -3.37 -4.50 27.25
N LEU A 170 -2.49 -3.51 27.15
CA LEU A 170 -1.04 -3.69 27.17
C LEU A 170 -0.38 -3.20 28.45
N SER A 171 -1.14 -2.70 29.41
CA SER A 171 -0.68 -2.17 30.70
C SER A 171 -0.68 -3.27 31.76
N GLY A 172 0.39 -3.36 32.55
CA GLY A 172 0.53 -4.39 33.59
C GLY A 172 0.89 -5.76 32.99
N SER A 173 0.04 -6.77 33.17
CA SER A 173 0.20 -8.05 32.46
C SER A 173 -0.41 -7.92 31.06
N VAL A 174 0.45 -8.05 30.05
CA VAL A 174 0.03 -7.97 28.64
C VAL A 174 -0.89 -9.15 28.31
N ASP A 175 -2.06 -8.86 27.74
CA ASP A 175 -2.95 -9.87 27.20
C ASP A 175 -2.32 -10.48 25.95
N ALA A 176 -1.96 -11.76 26.03
CA ALA A 176 -1.23 -12.44 24.95
C ALA A 176 -2.04 -12.59 23.67
N ASP A 177 -3.37 -12.82 23.79
CA ASP A 177 -4.25 -12.96 22.62
C ASP A 177 -4.46 -11.61 21.94
N TYR A 178 -4.59 -10.54 22.73
CA TYR A 178 -4.68 -9.20 22.18
C TYR A 178 -3.39 -8.77 21.48
N TRP A 179 -2.22 -9.07 22.10
CA TRP A 179 -0.92 -8.81 21.49
C TRP A 179 -0.75 -9.55 20.15
N ALA A 180 -1.09 -10.84 20.09
CA ALA A 180 -1.03 -11.61 18.86
C ALA A 180 -1.91 -10.99 17.76
N LYS A 181 -3.13 -10.57 18.10
CA LYS A 181 -4.01 -9.87 17.16
C LYS A 181 -3.39 -8.58 16.59
N LEU A 182 -2.72 -7.79 17.44
CA LEU A 182 -2.09 -6.53 17.00
C LEU A 182 -0.89 -6.78 16.08
N VAL A 183 -0.12 -7.84 16.34
CA VAL A 183 1.04 -8.22 15.52
C VAL A 183 0.61 -8.73 14.15
N ASP A 184 -0.47 -9.51 14.10
CA ASP A 184 -0.98 -10.11 12.86
C ASP A 184 -1.87 -9.15 12.05
N ASP A 185 -2.25 -7.99 12.61
CA ASP A 185 -3.13 -7.04 11.95
C ASP A 185 -2.40 -6.33 10.79
N LEU A 186 -2.88 -6.57 9.57
CA LEU A 186 -2.35 -5.98 8.34
C LEU A 186 -2.39 -4.45 8.32
N SER A 187 -3.22 -3.82 9.15
CA SER A 187 -3.25 -2.37 9.32
C SER A 187 -2.09 -1.81 10.13
N SER A 188 -1.27 -2.69 10.73
CA SER A 188 -0.09 -2.34 11.54
C SER A 188 -0.41 -1.29 12.63
N PRO A 189 -1.31 -1.59 13.58
CA PRO A 189 -1.72 -0.62 14.61
C PRO A 189 -0.60 -0.27 15.59
N LEU A 190 0.42 -1.12 15.72
CA LEU A 190 1.61 -0.85 16.55
C LEU A 190 2.59 0.15 15.91
N TYR A 191 2.44 0.44 14.60
CA TYR A 191 3.31 1.37 13.89
C TYR A 191 2.88 2.81 14.13
N ASN A 192 3.70 3.58 14.84
CA ASN A 192 3.41 5.00 15.13
C ASN A 192 3.64 5.86 13.88
N ARG A 193 2.60 6.07 13.10
CA ARG A 193 2.66 6.84 11.86
C ARG A 193 3.00 8.31 12.06
N ALA A 194 2.73 8.85 13.24
CA ALA A 194 3.00 10.25 13.55
C ALA A 194 4.51 10.54 13.63
N THR A 195 5.32 9.56 14.07
CA THR A 195 6.77 9.73 14.26
C THR A 195 7.60 8.83 13.36
N GLN A 196 7.03 7.74 12.84
CA GLN A 196 7.75 6.76 12.05
C GLN A 196 7.31 6.72 10.58
N GLY A 197 6.17 7.35 10.25
CA GLY A 197 5.64 7.36 8.89
C GLY A 197 6.56 8.11 7.93
N LEU A 198 7.10 7.39 6.93
CA LEU A 198 7.87 7.97 5.84
C LEU A 198 6.99 8.02 4.60
N SER A 199 6.57 9.20 4.20
CA SER A 199 5.76 9.43 3.01
C SER A 199 6.24 10.68 2.27
N ALA A 200 6.05 10.68 0.96
CA ALA A 200 6.35 11.86 0.16
C ALA A 200 5.52 13.06 0.66
N PRO A 201 6.14 14.23 0.88
CA PRO A 201 5.45 15.42 1.43
C PRO A 201 4.40 15.98 0.47
N GLY A 202 4.44 15.64 -0.80
CA GLY A 202 3.53 16.14 -1.81
C GLY A 202 3.61 17.65 -1.98
N SER A 203 2.49 18.26 -2.35
CA SER A 203 2.41 19.70 -2.69
C SER A 203 2.82 20.66 -1.56
N THR A 204 2.93 20.21 -0.32
CA THR A 204 3.46 21.05 0.77
C THR A 204 4.93 21.40 0.53
N PHE A 205 5.68 20.53 -0.14
CA PHE A 205 7.08 20.79 -0.48
C PHE A 205 7.28 21.88 -1.55
N LYS A 206 6.23 22.25 -2.29
CA LYS A 206 6.29 23.37 -3.26
C LYS A 206 6.70 24.69 -2.64
N MET A 207 6.45 24.89 -1.34
CA MET A 207 6.93 26.04 -0.60
C MET A 207 8.46 26.07 -0.53
N VAL A 208 9.08 24.92 -0.21
CA VAL A 208 10.54 24.77 -0.19
C VAL A 208 11.11 24.98 -1.59
N THR A 209 10.49 24.40 -2.60
CA THR A 209 10.90 24.58 -4.00
C THR A 209 10.83 26.03 -4.45
N ALA A 210 9.77 26.75 -4.08
CA ALA A 210 9.62 28.17 -4.41
C ALA A 210 10.73 29.03 -3.76
N MET A 211 11.02 28.78 -2.47
CA MET A 211 12.12 29.44 -1.76
C MET A 211 13.46 29.14 -2.44
N THR A 212 13.75 27.86 -2.70
CA THR A 212 14.98 27.45 -3.39
C THR A 212 15.14 28.18 -4.73
N ALA A 213 14.07 28.26 -5.52
CA ALA A 213 14.14 28.86 -6.84
C ALA A 213 14.31 30.39 -6.81
N LEU A 214 13.70 31.06 -5.84
CA LEU A 214 13.84 32.49 -5.64
C LEU A 214 15.26 32.85 -5.18
N GLU A 215 15.79 32.13 -4.20
CA GLU A 215 17.13 32.38 -3.63
C GLU A 215 18.26 32.03 -4.62
N ASN A 216 18.04 31.04 -5.48
CA ASN A 216 18.98 30.72 -6.57
C ASN A 216 18.79 31.60 -7.81
N ASN A 217 17.94 32.62 -7.78
CA ASN A 217 17.59 33.48 -8.91
C ASN A 217 17.12 32.69 -10.16
N THR A 218 16.61 31.47 -9.97
CA THR A 218 16.04 30.65 -11.05
C THR A 218 14.73 31.25 -11.53
N ILE A 219 13.93 31.79 -10.59
CA ILE A 219 12.73 32.56 -10.87
C ILE A 219 12.75 33.90 -10.11
N THR A 220 11.89 34.81 -10.53
CA THR A 220 11.57 36.01 -9.78
C THR A 220 10.09 35.96 -9.36
N ARG A 221 9.71 36.76 -8.38
CA ARG A 221 8.33 36.88 -7.91
C ARG A 221 7.31 37.16 -9.03
N TYR A 222 7.74 37.86 -10.08
CA TYR A 222 6.87 38.34 -11.17
C TYR A 222 7.00 37.52 -12.45
N ARG A 223 8.04 36.68 -12.55
CA ARG A 223 8.22 35.81 -13.71
C ARG A 223 7.05 34.83 -13.82
N THR A 224 6.52 34.72 -15.03
CA THR A 224 5.47 33.74 -15.34
C THR A 224 6.04 32.54 -16.09
N ILE A 225 5.47 31.37 -15.81
CA ILE A 225 5.70 30.08 -16.48
C ILE A 225 4.34 29.60 -16.98
N VAL A 226 4.31 29.03 -18.18
CA VAL A 226 3.08 28.52 -18.78
C VAL A 226 2.94 27.03 -18.49
N ASP A 227 1.91 26.67 -17.72
CA ASP A 227 1.48 25.29 -17.57
C ASP A 227 0.61 24.90 -18.77
N LYS A 228 0.99 23.85 -19.47
CA LYS A 228 0.26 23.27 -20.62
C LYS A 228 -0.56 22.03 -20.23
N GLY A 229 -0.60 21.69 -18.93
CA GLY A 229 -1.23 20.48 -18.41
C GLY A 229 -0.32 19.26 -18.44
N GLU A 230 0.63 19.20 -19.35
CA GLU A 230 1.66 18.15 -19.47
C GLU A 230 3.03 18.80 -19.62
N PHE A 231 4.06 18.22 -18.96
CA PHE A 231 5.43 18.69 -19.01
C PHE A 231 6.26 17.79 -19.93
N ASP A 232 6.78 18.33 -21.01
CA ASP A 232 7.33 17.62 -22.16
C ASP A 232 8.87 17.52 -22.20
N LYS A 233 9.58 18.08 -21.18
CA LYS A 233 11.05 18.11 -21.18
C LYS A 233 11.72 16.87 -20.59
N ILE A 234 10.94 15.96 -19.99
CA ILE A 234 11.43 14.67 -19.47
C ILE A 234 10.49 13.53 -19.90
N SER A 235 10.97 12.30 -19.88
CA SER A 235 10.16 11.12 -20.20
C SER A 235 10.13 10.15 -19.01
N PRO A 236 8.97 9.56 -18.66
CA PRO A 236 7.65 9.89 -19.22
C PRO A 236 7.22 11.32 -18.89
N HIS A 237 6.33 11.89 -19.68
CA HIS A 237 5.85 13.26 -19.52
C HIS A 237 4.92 13.34 -18.29
N PRO A 238 5.31 13.99 -17.18
CA PRO A 238 4.45 14.10 -16.01
C PRO A 238 3.34 15.14 -16.26
N LYS A 239 2.16 14.87 -15.65
CA LYS A 239 0.96 15.65 -15.87
C LYS A 239 0.62 16.51 -14.67
N CYS A 240 0.10 17.70 -14.94
CA CYS A 240 -0.52 18.50 -13.90
C CYS A 240 -1.82 17.83 -13.44
N TRP A 241 -2.22 18.05 -12.20
CA TRP A 241 -3.43 17.43 -11.64
C TRP A 241 -4.71 17.82 -12.39
N ILE A 242 -4.69 18.97 -13.08
CA ILE A 242 -5.84 19.46 -13.86
C ILE A 242 -5.89 18.88 -15.29
N TYR A 243 -4.88 18.10 -15.73
CA TYR A 243 -4.85 17.51 -17.08
C TYR A 243 -6.15 16.74 -17.38
N PRO A 244 -6.74 16.86 -18.60
CA PRO A 244 -6.18 17.42 -19.84
C PRO A 244 -6.30 18.95 -19.97
N SER A 245 -6.88 19.66 -19.00
CA SER A 245 -6.83 21.12 -18.93
C SER A 245 -5.47 21.64 -18.51
N ALA A 246 -5.29 22.95 -18.52
CA ALA A 246 -4.05 23.62 -18.10
C ALA A 246 -4.35 24.88 -17.30
N HIS A 247 -3.44 25.27 -16.39
CA HIS A 247 -3.58 26.52 -15.65
C HIS A 247 -3.17 27.75 -16.46
N GLY A 248 -2.44 27.58 -17.57
CA GLY A 248 -1.93 28.68 -18.37
C GLY A 248 -0.74 29.40 -17.70
N SER A 249 -0.64 30.71 -17.90
CA SER A 249 0.49 31.52 -17.43
C SER A 249 0.32 31.91 -15.96
N LEU A 250 1.22 31.46 -15.10
CA LEU A 250 1.20 31.68 -13.66
C LEU A 250 2.53 32.24 -13.17
N ASN A 251 2.51 33.16 -12.22
CA ASN A 251 3.65 33.47 -11.38
C ASN A 251 3.70 32.52 -10.17
N VAL A 252 4.80 32.58 -9.38
CA VAL A 252 5.02 31.67 -8.25
C VAL A 252 3.90 31.71 -7.21
N MET A 253 3.32 32.87 -6.91
CA MET A 253 2.24 33.03 -5.94
C MET A 253 0.95 32.34 -6.44
N GLN A 254 0.62 32.56 -7.71
CA GLN A 254 -0.54 31.92 -8.36
C GLN A 254 -0.33 30.40 -8.45
N ALA A 255 0.88 29.94 -8.77
CA ALA A 255 1.23 28.55 -8.86
C ALA A 255 1.11 27.82 -7.50
N ILE A 256 1.51 28.46 -6.40
CA ILE A 256 1.30 27.94 -5.03
C ILE A 256 -0.20 27.87 -4.73
N ALA A 257 -0.94 28.97 -4.96
CA ALA A 257 -2.37 29.05 -4.66
C ALA A 257 -3.20 27.98 -5.40
N GLN A 258 -2.83 27.67 -6.65
CA GLN A 258 -3.50 26.67 -7.48
C GLN A 258 -2.84 25.29 -7.39
N SER A 259 -1.78 25.15 -6.59
CA SER A 259 -1.00 23.90 -6.48
C SER A 259 -0.59 23.35 -7.85
N CYS A 260 -0.17 24.21 -8.78
CA CYS A 260 0.13 23.85 -10.16
C CYS A 260 1.39 22.98 -10.24
N ASN A 261 1.26 21.72 -10.67
CA ASN A 261 2.41 20.84 -10.87
C ASN A 261 3.27 21.28 -12.05
N GLY A 262 2.66 21.69 -13.17
CA GLY A 262 3.39 22.07 -14.37
C GLY A 262 4.37 23.23 -14.14
N PHE A 263 3.96 24.24 -13.37
CA PHE A 263 4.85 25.32 -12.95
C PHE A 263 6.07 24.78 -12.19
N PHE A 264 5.84 23.91 -11.20
CA PHE A 264 6.92 23.40 -10.35
C PHE A 264 7.76 22.32 -11.03
N TYR A 265 7.25 21.62 -12.03
CA TYR A 265 8.07 20.75 -12.91
C TYR A 265 9.10 21.59 -13.69
N GLU A 266 8.67 22.71 -14.27
CA GLU A 266 9.58 23.62 -14.96
C GLU A 266 10.64 24.17 -14.00
N VAL A 267 10.23 24.61 -12.80
CA VAL A 267 11.15 25.10 -11.77
C VAL A 267 12.17 24.04 -11.38
N GLY A 268 11.74 22.80 -11.14
CA GLY A 268 12.63 21.67 -10.82
C GLY A 268 13.60 21.36 -11.94
N TYR A 269 13.15 21.44 -13.20
CA TYR A 269 14.00 21.28 -14.36
C TYR A 269 15.03 22.40 -14.48
N GLU A 270 14.64 23.66 -14.31
CA GLU A 270 15.56 24.81 -14.37
C GLU A 270 16.57 24.80 -13.22
N LEU A 271 16.18 24.40 -12.00
CA LEU A 271 17.11 24.21 -10.87
C LEU A 271 18.21 23.20 -11.21
N GLY A 272 17.87 22.14 -11.97
CA GLY A 272 18.81 21.17 -12.47
C GLY A 272 19.54 21.56 -13.74
N THR A 273 19.18 22.69 -14.37
CA THR A 273 19.86 23.13 -15.60
C THR A 273 21.18 23.83 -15.26
N THR A 274 22.26 23.32 -15.80
CA THR A 274 23.61 23.88 -15.60
C THR A 274 23.82 25.13 -16.44
N SER A 275 24.89 25.87 -16.16
CA SER A 275 25.29 27.06 -16.96
C SER A 275 25.57 26.74 -18.43
N SER A 276 25.87 25.49 -18.75
CA SER A 276 26.03 25.02 -20.14
C SER A 276 24.70 24.69 -20.83
N GLY A 277 23.56 24.84 -20.16
CA GLY A 277 22.21 24.53 -20.67
C GLY A 277 21.84 23.04 -20.60
N LYS A 278 22.70 22.20 -20.02
CA LYS A 278 22.41 20.76 -19.86
C LYS A 278 21.63 20.53 -18.55
N TYR A 279 20.56 19.75 -18.64
CA TYR A 279 19.83 19.27 -17.47
C TYR A 279 20.61 18.18 -16.74
N ASP A 280 20.74 18.34 -15.42
CA ASP A 280 21.29 17.37 -14.49
C ASP A 280 20.44 17.33 -13.22
N SER A 281 19.73 16.23 -13.03
CA SER A 281 18.82 16.04 -11.90
C SER A 281 19.54 16.14 -10.55
N ALA A 282 20.78 15.63 -10.45
CA ALA A 282 21.53 15.66 -9.20
C ALA A 282 21.84 17.10 -8.75
N THR A 283 22.13 18.00 -9.67
CA THR A 283 22.32 19.43 -9.40
C THR A 283 21.05 20.06 -8.85
N GLY A 284 19.89 19.77 -9.44
CA GLY A 284 18.61 20.29 -8.96
C GLY A 284 18.24 19.77 -7.58
N LEU A 285 18.40 18.47 -7.35
CA LEU A 285 18.17 17.82 -6.06
C LEU A 285 19.03 18.40 -4.96
N LYS A 286 20.33 18.63 -5.22
CA LYS A 286 21.25 19.22 -4.26
C LYS A 286 20.84 20.63 -3.85
N LYS A 287 20.34 21.44 -4.78
CA LYS A 287 19.80 22.77 -4.45
C LYS A 287 18.56 22.70 -3.57
N LEU A 288 17.62 21.80 -3.88
CA LEU A 288 16.43 21.58 -3.06
C LEU A 288 16.79 21.08 -1.65
N GLU A 289 17.76 20.16 -1.56
CA GLU A 289 18.23 19.60 -0.29
C GLU A 289 18.82 20.66 0.63
N VAL A 290 19.59 21.61 0.10
CA VAL A 290 20.18 22.71 0.91
C VAL A 290 19.09 23.49 1.65
N TYR A 291 18.04 23.91 0.96
CA TYR A 291 16.96 24.68 1.59
C TYR A 291 16.06 23.82 2.48
N ALA A 292 15.88 22.53 2.14
CA ALA A 292 15.21 21.61 3.05
C ALA A 292 15.95 21.47 4.39
N LYS A 293 17.30 21.40 4.35
CA LYS A 293 18.15 21.36 5.55
C LYS A 293 18.09 22.66 6.36
N GLU A 294 18.14 23.81 5.71
CA GLU A 294 18.02 25.11 6.37
C GLU A 294 16.67 25.26 7.11
N LEU A 295 15.63 24.58 6.65
CA LEU A 295 14.33 24.51 7.30
C LEU A 295 14.21 23.38 8.34
N GLY A 296 15.30 22.63 8.61
CA GLY A 296 15.33 21.55 9.60
C GLY A 296 14.58 20.28 9.16
N LEU A 297 14.34 20.10 7.85
CA LEU A 297 13.60 18.94 7.33
C LEU A 297 14.48 17.67 7.19
N ASP A 298 15.76 17.76 7.51
CA ASP A 298 16.73 16.65 7.46
C ASP A 298 17.11 16.12 8.85
N MET A 299 16.44 16.57 9.90
CA MET A 299 16.74 16.22 11.28
C MET A 299 15.50 15.72 12.01
N LYS A 300 15.71 14.88 13.02
CA LYS A 300 14.66 14.45 13.93
C LYS A 300 14.11 15.63 14.71
N SER A 301 12.83 15.57 15.05
CA SER A 301 12.15 16.65 15.78
C SER A 301 12.59 16.76 17.23
N GLY A 302 13.18 15.70 17.81
CA GLY A 302 13.62 15.63 19.19
C GLY A 302 12.54 15.21 20.19
N VAL A 303 11.44 14.63 19.70
CA VAL A 303 10.46 13.98 20.60
C VAL A 303 11.10 12.78 21.28
N GLU A 304 10.67 12.47 22.53
CA GLU A 304 11.28 11.44 23.37
C GLU A 304 10.93 9.99 22.93
N ILE A 305 10.05 9.80 21.97
CA ILE A 305 9.66 8.50 21.45
C ILE A 305 10.37 8.20 20.12
N THR A 306 10.35 6.93 19.71
CA THR A 306 11.02 6.50 18.47
C THR A 306 10.53 7.28 17.25
N GLU A 307 11.47 7.83 16.51
CA GLU A 307 11.27 8.63 15.30
C GLU A 307 12.13 8.08 14.16
N SER A 308 11.58 8.02 12.96
CA SER A 308 12.33 7.61 11.76
C SER A 308 13.34 8.69 11.35
N ASP A 309 14.44 8.26 10.74
CA ASP A 309 15.40 9.20 10.15
C ASP A 309 14.82 9.80 8.87
N PRO A 310 14.86 11.13 8.71
CA PRO A 310 14.41 11.77 7.49
C PRO A 310 15.26 11.35 6.30
N LYS A 311 14.64 11.27 5.13
CA LYS A 311 15.32 10.93 3.87
C LYS A 311 15.01 11.97 2.82
N PHE A 312 16.02 12.35 2.04
CA PHE A 312 15.83 13.22 0.88
C PHE A 312 15.81 12.40 -0.39
N SER A 313 15.01 12.81 -1.37
CA SER A 313 14.90 12.13 -2.66
C SER A 313 16.21 12.11 -3.43
N THR A 314 16.51 10.96 -4.05
CA THR A 314 17.66 10.77 -4.92
C THR A 314 17.30 10.55 -6.39
N GLU A 315 16.01 10.63 -6.74
CA GLU A 315 15.51 10.21 -8.05
C GLU A 315 15.47 11.35 -9.08
N SER A 316 14.54 12.30 -8.92
CA SER A 316 14.27 13.30 -9.94
C SER A 316 13.99 14.67 -9.34
N ALA A 317 14.78 15.69 -9.74
CA ALA A 317 14.54 17.06 -9.32
C ALA A 317 13.16 17.58 -9.77
N VAL A 318 12.68 17.18 -10.94
CA VAL A 318 11.36 17.56 -11.46
C VAL A 318 10.23 17.03 -10.56
N HIS A 319 10.27 15.75 -10.20
CA HIS A 319 9.26 15.16 -9.32
C HIS A 319 9.42 15.61 -7.88
N SER A 320 10.65 15.73 -7.39
CA SER A 320 10.93 16.23 -6.04
C SER A 320 10.49 17.68 -5.85
N ALA A 321 10.48 18.49 -6.91
CA ALA A 321 10.00 19.87 -6.85
C ALA A 321 8.50 20.00 -6.50
N ILE A 322 7.73 18.94 -6.68
CA ILE A 322 6.32 18.86 -6.23
C ILE A 322 6.14 17.97 -5.00
N GLY A 323 7.24 17.58 -4.35
CA GLY A 323 7.23 16.69 -3.19
C GLY A 323 6.88 15.24 -3.52
N GLN A 324 7.05 14.81 -4.74
CA GLN A 324 6.89 13.44 -5.20
C GLN A 324 8.28 12.86 -5.48
N GLY A 325 8.58 11.72 -4.92
CA GLY A 325 9.87 11.07 -4.99
C GLY A 325 10.06 10.17 -3.79
N SER A 326 11.21 9.56 -3.65
CA SER A 326 11.57 8.73 -2.49
C SER A 326 12.05 9.60 -1.32
N HIS A 327 11.16 10.41 -0.75
CA HIS A 327 11.47 11.22 0.43
C HIS A 327 11.25 10.46 1.72
#